data_2aeb5bc9c1e73384a6e7a8679a823fea
#
_entry.id   2aeb5bc9c1e73384a6e7a8679a823fea
#
_cell.length_a   1.000
_cell.length_b   1.000
_cell.length_c   1.000
_cell.angle_alpha   90.00
_cell.angle_beta   90.00
_cell.angle_gamma   90.00
#
_symmetry.space_group_name_H-M   'P 1'
#
loop_
_entity.id
_entity.type
_entity.pdbx_description
1 polymer ?
#
loop_
_entity_poly.entity_id
_entity_poly.type
_entity_poly.pdbx_seq_one_letter_code
_entity_poly.pdbx_strand_id
1 'polypeptide(L)'
;MTKRLNSLYFLVALMFISCGGSNALTKKAVQLEDAGLVTEAAQYYYDALSKRRSNVDAKIGLKKTGQIMLSMKLAEFSQAQAFDSKKEAVYKYLEAESYKKKVERVGVNLDIPAMYRTEFKVSKEKYLGELYEKGSILMDGQQFSEAENVFGELSQLDPQFKDAANLQNIAFVEPKYKAGKVAMNKGHYRTALKRFTEVDNKMANYKETHLEMDNALELGQYSLAILKFENPSKKKGIETLAEAYVLEALADINDPFLRIVDRENLQVIMDEQTLGMSGVIDEETAVSAGEIIGAQAIVTGTIISFSTSVGSIVKKQKKGYEHSRIKQYKKGSDTPHYIDRYKEVNYEENSATNKATLSFQYKVISLKTGEVLLTNLITKEHSDNMAFVNYEGEYKSLFPSGASGKANTNKSSQIQLHNLIKAPRDIKSSDQLTNEIMRESSLE
;
A
#
# COMPACT_ATOMS: atom_id res chain seq x y z
N MET A 1 -49.14 2.62 26.49
CA MET A 1 -48.51 3.91 26.86
C MET A 1 -47.40 3.80 27.91
N THR A 2 -47.12 2.66 28.45
CA THR A 2 -46.16 2.43 29.58
C THR A 2 -44.71 2.05 29.19
N LYS A 3 -44.45 1.72 27.92
CA LYS A 3 -43.09 1.33 27.47
C LYS A 3 -42.17 2.50 27.07
N ARG A 4 -42.70 3.70 26.84
CA ARG A 4 -41.90 4.90 26.50
C ARG A 4 -41.39 5.67 27.72
N LEU A 5 -41.95 5.46 28.89
CA LEU A 5 -41.55 6.18 30.09
C LEU A 5 -40.32 5.59 30.75
N ASN A 6 -40.14 4.26 30.67
CA ASN A 6 -38.96 3.57 31.24
C ASN A 6 -37.64 3.84 30.44
N SER A 7 -37.75 4.14 29.13
CA SER A 7 -36.57 4.49 28.30
C SER A 7 -36.03 5.90 28.62
N LEU A 8 -36.90 6.81 29.06
CA LEU A 8 -36.50 8.17 29.41
C LEU A 8 -35.78 8.23 30.75
N TYR A 9 -36.20 7.40 31.73
CA TYR A 9 -35.50 7.30 33.03
C TYR A 9 -34.12 6.63 32.92
N PHE A 10 -33.94 5.68 31.97
CA PHE A 10 -32.63 5.06 31.73
C PHE A 10 -31.65 6.01 31.04
N LEU A 11 -32.15 6.89 30.16
CA LEU A 11 -31.32 7.90 29.49
C LEU A 11 -30.90 9.05 30.43
N VAL A 12 -31.77 9.40 31.40
CA VAL A 12 -31.47 10.42 32.42
C VAL A 12 -30.49 9.89 33.46
N ALA A 13 -30.55 8.59 33.81
CA ALA A 13 -29.61 7.97 34.76
C ALA A 13 -28.18 7.87 34.17
N LEU A 14 -28.01 7.75 32.84
CA LEU A 14 -26.70 7.75 32.17
C LEU A 14 -26.03 9.14 32.12
N MET A 15 -26.75 10.22 32.30
CA MET A 15 -26.18 11.59 32.31
C MET A 15 -25.56 11.99 33.68
N PHE A 16 -25.72 11.20 34.73
CA PHE A 16 -25.12 11.50 36.05
C PHE A 16 -23.75 10.85 36.31
N ILE A 17 -23.19 10.07 35.36
CA ILE A 17 -21.88 9.39 35.51
C ILE A 17 -20.70 10.23 34.99
N SER A 18 -20.89 11.45 34.57
CA SER A 18 -19.77 12.27 34.08
C SER A 18 -19.94 13.72 34.50
N CYS A 19 -19.44 14.09 35.64
CA CYS A 19 -18.78 15.36 35.91
C CYS A 19 -18.52 15.57 37.41
N GLY A 20 -17.67 14.76 37.99
CA GLY A 20 -16.94 15.24 39.14
C GLY A 20 -16.02 16.37 38.67
N GLY A 21 -16.43 17.63 38.81
CA GLY A 21 -15.57 18.77 38.50
C GLY A 21 -14.27 18.66 39.33
N SER A 22 -13.22 19.39 38.92
CA SER A 22 -11.94 19.37 39.62
C SER A 22 -12.10 19.47 41.18
N ASN A 23 -13.04 20.29 41.66
CA ASN A 23 -13.33 20.46 43.07
C ASN A 23 -13.94 19.19 43.72
N ALA A 24 -14.79 18.45 43.01
CA ALA A 24 -15.35 17.20 43.55
C ALA A 24 -14.27 16.11 43.69
N LEU A 25 -13.36 16.01 42.72
CA LEU A 25 -12.22 15.11 42.78
C LEU A 25 -11.28 15.49 43.93
N THR A 26 -11.03 16.79 44.12
CA THR A 26 -10.22 17.28 45.23
C THR A 26 -10.83 16.92 46.59
N LYS A 27 -12.16 17.11 46.78
CA LYS A 27 -12.83 16.70 48.02
C LYS A 27 -12.71 15.20 48.31
N LYS A 28 -12.84 14.37 47.26
CA LYS A 28 -12.65 12.94 47.39
C LYS A 28 -11.19 12.57 47.70
N ALA A 29 -10.24 13.28 47.12
CA ALA A 29 -8.82 13.10 47.43
C ALA A 29 -8.52 13.40 48.90
N VAL A 30 -9.08 14.50 49.46
CA VAL A 30 -8.93 14.85 50.89
C VAL A 30 -9.49 13.74 51.78
N GLN A 31 -10.69 13.21 51.47
CA GLN A 31 -11.28 12.11 52.27
C GLN A 31 -10.39 10.85 52.26
N LEU A 32 -9.78 10.54 51.13
CA LEU A 32 -8.86 9.39 51.01
C LEU A 32 -7.55 9.65 51.75
N GLU A 33 -7.04 10.88 51.70
CA GLU A 33 -5.84 11.29 52.43
C GLU A 33 -6.06 11.20 53.94
N ASP A 34 -7.21 11.68 54.46
CA ASP A 34 -7.61 11.61 55.85
C ASP A 34 -7.79 10.16 56.31
N ALA A 35 -8.18 9.25 55.41
CA ALA A 35 -8.29 7.82 55.64
C ALA A 35 -6.93 7.08 55.54
N GLY A 36 -5.83 7.80 55.26
CA GLY A 36 -4.49 7.21 55.11
C GLY A 36 -4.25 6.52 53.77
N LEU A 37 -5.20 6.61 52.80
CA LEU A 37 -5.12 6.03 51.44
C LEU A 37 -4.36 6.99 50.51
N VAL A 38 -3.06 7.15 50.75
CA VAL A 38 -2.20 8.17 50.12
C VAL A 38 -2.10 7.94 48.59
N THR A 39 -2.02 6.69 48.17
CA THR A 39 -1.89 6.34 46.73
C THR A 39 -3.09 6.79 45.93
N GLU A 40 -4.27 6.45 46.43
CA GLU A 40 -5.55 6.81 45.84
C GLU A 40 -5.76 8.33 45.87
N ALA A 41 -5.44 8.95 47.02
CA ALA A 41 -5.52 10.40 47.17
C ALA A 41 -4.64 11.12 46.16
N ALA A 42 -3.39 10.70 45.99
CA ALA A 42 -2.49 11.26 44.96
C ALA A 42 -3.06 11.17 43.54
N GLN A 43 -3.68 10.03 43.18
CA GLN A 43 -4.30 9.86 41.89
C GLN A 43 -5.50 10.80 41.71
N TYR A 44 -6.38 10.93 42.71
CA TYR A 44 -7.52 11.86 42.62
C TYR A 44 -7.10 13.32 42.56
N TYR A 45 -6.05 13.74 43.27
CA TYR A 45 -5.48 15.08 43.15
C TYR A 45 -4.89 15.31 41.75
N TYR A 46 -4.19 14.32 41.20
CA TYR A 46 -3.68 14.37 39.83
C TYR A 46 -4.81 14.53 38.81
N ASP A 47 -5.88 13.76 38.93
CA ASP A 47 -7.05 13.81 38.07
C ASP A 47 -7.78 15.15 38.16
N ALA A 48 -7.86 15.73 39.36
CA ALA A 48 -8.40 17.07 39.60
C ALA A 48 -7.59 18.14 38.86
N LEU A 49 -6.25 18.07 38.89
CA LEU A 49 -5.34 18.98 38.20
C LEU A 49 -5.34 18.76 36.68
N SER A 50 -5.51 17.54 36.24
CA SER A 50 -5.66 17.22 34.81
C SER A 50 -6.90 17.88 34.22
N LYS A 51 -8.00 18.04 35.02
CA LYS A 51 -9.21 18.78 34.63
C LYS A 51 -9.04 20.28 34.76
N ARG A 52 -8.38 20.76 35.80
CA ARG A 52 -8.15 22.19 36.06
C ARG A 52 -6.83 22.43 36.78
N ARG A 53 -5.81 22.81 36.04
CA ARG A 53 -4.45 23.05 36.53
C ARG A 53 -4.35 24.20 37.56
N SER A 54 -5.32 25.13 37.59
CA SER A 54 -5.36 26.24 38.53
C SER A 54 -5.93 25.89 39.89
N ASN A 55 -6.33 24.63 40.16
CA ASN A 55 -6.87 24.21 41.43
C ASN A 55 -5.76 24.16 42.48
N VAL A 56 -5.74 25.15 43.39
CA VAL A 56 -4.70 25.33 44.40
C VAL A 56 -4.70 24.20 45.42
N ASP A 57 -5.88 23.82 45.92
CA ASP A 57 -6.00 22.76 46.93
C ASP A 57 -5.50 21.42 46.42
N ALA A 58 -5.84 21.09 45.12
CA ALA A 58 -5.34 19.90 44.49
C ALA A 58 -3.81 19.94 44.27
N LYS A 59 -3.22 21.13 44.02
CA LYS A 59 -1.76 21.28 43.91
C LYS A 59 -1.08 21.00 45.25
N ILE A 60 -1.61 21.56 46.32
CA ILE A 60 -1.08 21.37 47.69
C ILE A 60 -1.20 19.88 48.08
N GLY A 61 -2.37 19.28 47.87
CA GLY A 61 -2.61 17.87 48.15
C GLY A 61 -1.70 16.95 47.31
N LEU A 62 -1.56 17.19 46.00
CA LEU A 62 -0.68 16.39 45.17
C LEU A 62 0.82 16.59 45.50
N LYS A 63 1.21 17.81 45.92
CA LYS A 63 2.59 18.05 46.37
C LYS A 63 2.93 17.17 47.59
N LYS A 64 2.02 17.08 48.55
CA LYS A 64 2.19 16.27 49.78
C LYS A 64 2.10 14.77 49.47
N THR A 65 0.96 14.32 48.93
CA THR A 65 0.72 12.89 48.70
C THR A 65 1.62 12.33 47.57
N GLY A 66 1.88 13.12 46.54
CA GLY A 66 2.79 12.77 45.46
C GLY A 66 4.25 12.64 45.92
N GLN A 67 4.69 13.49 46.88
CA GLN A 67 6.04 13.36 47.45
C GLN A 67 6.17 12.07 48.27
N ILE A 68 5.12 11.69 49.00
CA ILE A 68 5.10 10.41 49.74
C ILE A 68 5.18 9.24 48.77
N MET A 69 4.37 9.25 47.69
CA MET A 69 4.41 8.23 46.65
C MET A 69 5.78 8.12 45.96
N LEU A 70 6.40 9.26 45.68
CA LEU A 70 7.74 9.29 45.12
C LEU A 70 8.76 8.67 46.08
N SER A 71 8.65 8.99 47.39
CA SER A 71 9.52 8.43 48.44
C SER A 71 9.35 6.92 48.58
N MET A 72 8.11 6.40 48.47
CA MET A 72 7.85 4.95 48.43
C MET A 72 8.55 4.27 47.25
N LYS A 73 8.45 4.85 46.04
CA LYS A 73 9.15 4.33 44.86
C LYS A 73 10.68 4.39 44.98
N LEU A 74 11.21 5.43 45.60
CA LEU A 74 12.64 5.53 45.89
C LEU A 74 13.09 4.52 46.97
N ALA A 75 12.21 4.17 47.91
CA ALA A 75 12.49 3.09 48.86
C ALA A 75 12.57 1.71 48.18
N GLU A 76 11.71 1.45 47.16
CA GLU A 76 11.82 0.23 46.36
C GLU A 76 13.17 0.17 45.60
N PHE A 77 13.65 1.31 45.08
CA PHE A 77 14.99 1.40 44.49
C PHE A 77 16.08 1.05 45.49
N SER A 78 16.05 1.64 46.73
CA SER A 78 17.04 1.34 47.75
C SER A 78 16.99 -0.12 48.20
N GLN A 79 15.79 -0.69 48.27
CA GLN A 79 15.61 -2.12 48.57
C GLN A 79 16.25 -3.01 47.50
N ALA A 80 16.01 -2.72 46.22
CA ALA A 80 16.64 -3.46 45.10
C ALA A 80 18.17 -3.37 45.17
N GLN A 81 18.73 -2.20 45.54
CA GLN A 81 20.17 -2.04 45.74
C GLN A 81 20.70 -2.89 46.91
N ALA A 82 19.95 -2.93 48.02
CA ALA A 82 20.35 -3.72 49.20
C ALA A 82 20.42 -5.23 48.86
N PHE A 83 19.61 -5.71 47.91
CA PHE A 83 19.63 -7.08 47.39
C PHE A 83 20.60 -7.30 46.21
N ASP A 84 21.44 -6.32 45.88
CA ASP A 84 22.34 -6.32 44.72
C ASP A 84 21.64 -6.61 43.37
N SER A 85 20.34 -6.35 43.28
CA SER A 85 19.52 -6.55 42.10
C SER A 85 19.66 -5.35 41.16
N LYS A 86 20.79 -5.23 40.43
CA LYS A 86 21.17 -4.07 39.63
C LYS A 86 20.12 -3.71 38.59
N LYS A 87 19.59 -4.70 37.87
CA LYS A 87 18.48 -4.50 36.89
C LYS A 87 17.28 -3.87 37.57
N GLU A 88 16.80 -4.49 38.67
CA GLU A 88 15.62 -4.04 39.36
C GLU A 88 15.83 -2.61 39.90
N ALA A 89 16.98 -2.34 40.51
CA ALA A 89 17.32 -1.00 41.00
C ALA A 89 17.22 0.05 39.91
N VAL A 90 17.81 -0.20 38.72
CA VAL A 90 17.73 0.74 37.59
C VAL A 90 16.28 1.02 37.20
N TYR A 91 15.46 0.00 37.01
CA TYR A 91 14.07 0.18 36.57
C TYR A 91 13.19 0.81 37.67
N LYS A 92 13.40 0.49 38.96
CA LYS A 92 12.69 1.13 40.08
C LYS A 92 12.97 2.62 40.18
N TYR A 93 14.22 3.04 39.93
CA TYR A 93 14.53 4.47 39.87
C TYR A 93 13.87 5.15 38.67
N LEU A 94 13.90 4.52 37.50
CA LEU A 94 13.24 5.05 36.29
C LEU A 94 11.72 5.16 36.45
N GLU A 95 11.09 4.22 37.16
CA GLU A 95 9.68 4.32 37.57
C GLU A 95 9.42 5.53 38.48
N ALA A 96 10.29 5.78 39.47
CA ALA A 96 10.21 6.95 40.33
C ALA A 96 10.37 8.27 39.56
N GLU A 97 11.34 8.32 38.64
CA GLU A 97 11.55 9.46 37.75
C GLU A 97 10.36 9.70 36.78
N SER A 98 9.81 8.62 36.25
CA SER A 98 8.62 8.67 35.39
C SER A 98 7.41 9.21 36.13
N TYR A 99 7.21 8.76 37.40
CA TYR A 99 6.15 9.28 38.25
C TYR A 99 6.33 10.77 38.52
N LYS A 100 7.55 11.21 38.87
CA LYS A 100 7.86 12.63 39.03
C LYS A 100 7.51 13.43 37.78
N LYS A 101 7.96 12.97 36.60
CA LYS A 101 7.64 13.62 35.31
C LYS A 101 6.13 13.64 35.00
N LYS A 102 5.38 12.56 35.40
CA LYS A 102 3.93 12.53 35.27
C LYS A 102 3.28 13.66 36.10
N VAL A 103 3.69 13.83 37.34
CA VAL A 103 3.16 14.86 38.25
C VAL A 103 3.53 16.28 37.80
N GLU A 104 4.74 16.47 37.26
CA GLU A 104 5.18 17.75 36.72
C GLU A 104 4.29 18.24 35.55
N ARG A 105 3.74 17.33 34.74
CA ARG A 105 2.84 17.68 33.63
C ARG A 105 1.58 18.42 34.07
N VAL A 106 1.14 18.24 35.31
CA VAL A 106 0.00 18.96 35.87
C VAL A 106 0.40 20.18 36.70
N GLY A 107 1.69 20.56 36.67
CA GLY A 107 2.20 21.78 37.30
C GLY A 107 2.54 21.63 38.78
N VAL A 108 2.89 20.43 39.21
CA VAL A 108 3.38 20.17 40.58
C VAL A 108 4.78 19.56 40.52
N ASN A 109 5.76 20.21 41.12
CA ASN A 109 7.14 19.74 41.16
C ASN A 109 7.38 18.89 42.41
N LEU A 110 7.83 17.66 42.18
CA LEU A 110 8.32 16.75 43.23
C LEU A 110 9.83 16.76 43.22
N ASP A 111 10.44 16.44 44.39
CA ASP A 111 11.89 16.41 44.54
C ASP A 111 12.44 15.01 44.74
N ILE A 112 13.49 14.66 43.99
CA ILE A 112 14.30 13.46 44.21
C ILE A 112 15.60 13.95 44.88
N PRO A 113 15.89 13.54 46.12
CA PRO A 113 17.12 13.91 46.79
C PRO A 113 18.37 13.53 45.99
N ALA A 114 19.40 14.38 46.06
CA ALA A 114 20.63 14.24 45.26
C ALA A 114 21.32 12.88 45.45
N MET A 115 21.27 12.31 46.67
CA MET A 115 21.84 10.99 46.96
C MET A 115 21.30 9.91 46.03
N TYR A 116 19.99 9.85 45.79
CA TYR A 116 19.37 8.85 44.93
C TYR A 116 19.83 8.97 43.50
N ARG A 117 20.08 10.19 43.01
CA ARG A 117 20.62 10.41 41.64
C ARG A 117 22.06 9.88 41.52
N THR A 118 22.88 10.08 42.54
CA THR A 118 24.26 9.59 42.58
C THR A 118 24.27 8.05 42.65
N GLU A 119 23.48 7.47 43.51
CA GLU A 119 23.35 6.00 43.69
C GLU A 119 22.80 5.37 42.40
N PHE A 120 21.79 5.98 41.78
CA PHE A 120 21.27 5.51 40.47
C PHE A 120 22.33 5.51 39.40
N LYS A 121 23.17 6.57 39.27
CA LYS A 121 24.25 6.62 38.29
C LYS A 121 25.20 5.44 38.45
N VAL A 122 25.60 5.12 39.69
CA VAL A 122 26.48 3.99 40.00
C VAL A 122 25.81 2.65 39.65
N SER A 123 24.52 2.46 40.04
CA SER A 123 23.78 1.24 39.77
C SER A 123 23.57 1.04 38.27
N LYS A 124 23.24 2.14 37.53
CA LYS A 124 23.09 2.13 36.07
C LYS A 124 24.38 1.73 35.40
N GLU A 125 25.52 2.34 35.77
CA GLU A 125 26.82 2.04 35.16
C GLU A 125 27.22 0.57 35.36
N LYS A 126 27.03 0.02 36.57
CA LYS A 126 27.24 -1.40 36.81
C LYS A 126 26.35 -2.30 35.97
N TYR A 127 25.05 -1.99 35.89
CA TYR A 127 24.12 -2.77 35.09
C TYR A 127 24.43 -2.73 33.59
N LEU A 128 24.78 -1.56 33.08
CA LEU A 128 25.21 -1.41 31.66
C LEU A 128 26.46 -2.26 31.37
N GLY A 129 27.41 -2.31 32.33
CA GLY A 129 28.59 -3.18 32.23
C GLY A 129 28.21 -4.67 32.17
N GLU A 130 27.28 -5.14 33.02
CA GLU A 130 26.79 -6.52 32.97
C GLU A 130 26.06 -6.85 31.66
N LEU A 131 25.21 -5.94 31.18
CA LEU A 131 24.55 -6.13 29.87
C LEU A 131 25.57 -6.23 28.74
N TYR A 132 26.60 -5.36 28.75
CA TYR A 132 27.63 -5.38 27.73
C TYR A 132 28.42 -6.68 27.72
N GLU A 133 28.85 -7.16 28.89
CA GLU A 133 29.55 -8.44 29.05
C GLU A 133 28.67 -9.62 28.62
N LYS A 134 27.43 -9.66 29.07
CA LYS A 134 26.47 -10.69 28.67
C LYS A 134 26.24 -10.68 27.16
N GLY A 135 26.03 -9.50 26.55
CA GLY A 135 25.86 -9.38 25.10
C GLY A 135 27.09 -9.87 24.33
N SER A 136 28.29 -9.55 24.82
CA SER A 136 29.56 -10.00 24.21
C SER A 136 29.71 -11.52 24.26
N ILE A 137 29.42 -12.14 25.41
CA ILE A 137 29.43 -13.61 25.54
C ILE A 137 28.45 -14.27 24.57
N LEU A 138 27.24 -13.69 24.42
CA LEU A 138 26.25 -14.20 23.48
C LEU A 138 26.70 -14.06 22.04
N MET A 139 27.39 -12.95 21.68
CA MET A 139 27.99 -12.78 20.34
C MET A 139 29.05 -13.84 20.06
N ASP A 140 29.96 -14.09 21.00
CA ASP A 140 31.03 -15.13 20.87
C ASP A 140 30.38 -16.51 20.76
N GLY A 141 29.30 -16.78 21.49
CA GLY A 141 28.50 -18.00 21.39
C GLY A 141 27.60 -18.10 20.13
N GLN A 142 27.65 -17.12 19.24
CA GLN A 142 26.77 -17.01 18.04
C GLN A 142 25.27 -17.02 18.34
N GLN A 143 24.90 -16.67 19.58
CA GLN A 143 23.51 -16.50 20.01
C GLN A 143 23.03 -15.08 19.64
N PHE A 144 23.00 -14.80 18.34
CA PHE A 144 22.83 -13.44 17.81
C PHE A 144 21.49 -12.79 18.19
N SER A 145 20.40 -13.57 18.24
CA SER A 145 19.08 -13.04 18.58
C SER A 145 19.01 -12.57 20.02
N GLU A 146 19.61 -13.32 20.94
CA GLU A 146 19.71 -12.96 22.35
C GLU A 146 20.67 -11.79 22.57
N ALA A 147 21.78 -11.76 21.85
CA ALA A 147 22.74 -10.65 21.85
C ALA A 147 22.09 -9.35 21.37
N GLU A 148 21.34 -9.39 20.29
CA GLU A 148 20.59 -8.24 19.75
C GLU A 148 19.65 -7.64 20.80
N ASN A 149 18.89 -8.50 21.52
CA ASN A 149 17.98 -8.07 22.58
C ASN A 149 18.73 -7.42 23.76
N VAL A 150 19.85 -8.01 24.19
CA VAL A 150 20.66 -7.50 25.31
C VAL A 150 21.28 -6.15 24.94
N PHE A 151 21.89 -6.03 23.76
CA PHE A 151 22.44 -4.74 23.30
C PHE A 151 21.32 -3.72 23.01
N GLY A 152 20.13 -4.17 22.63
CA GLY A 152 18.94 -3.32 22.48
C GLY A 152 18.49 -2.72 23.80
N GLU A 153 18.42 -3.52 24.89
CA GLU A 153 18.14 -3.03 26.24
C GLU A 153 19.21 -2.01 26.68
N LEU A 154 20.47 -2.34 26.46
CA LEU A 154 21.59 -1.47 26.78
C LEU A 154 21.51 -0.13 26.03
N SER A 155 21.27 -0.15 24.73
CA SER A 155 21.15 1.05 23.88
C SER A 155 19.94 1.91 24.24
N GLN A 156 18.85 1.32 24.74
CA GLN A 156 17.69 2.07 25.26
C GLN A 156 18.01 2.80 26.58
N LEU A 157 18.82 2.17 27.44
CA LEU A 157 19.24 2.79 28.71
C LEU A 157 20.32 3.85 28.50
N ASP A 158 21.26 3.59 27.59
CA ASP A 158 22.31 4.51 27.21
C ASP A 158 22.79 4.30 25.77
N PRO A 159 22.30 5.13 24.82
CA PRO A 159 22.67 5.01 23.40
C PRO A 159 24.15 5.22 23.09
N GLN A 160 24.90 5.82 24.01
CA GLN A 160 26.32 6.15 23.83
C GLN A 160 27.27 5.24 24.62
N PHE A 161 26.73 4.17 25.26
CA PHE A 161 27.56 3.27 26.04
C PHE A 161 28.43 2.40 25.13
N LYS A 162 29.74 2.73 25.10
CA LYS A 162 30.74 2.04 24.27
C LYS A 162 30.25 1.90 22.81
N ASP A 163 30.41 0.73 22.22
CA ASP A 163 30.01 0.37 20.88
C ASP A 163 28.74 -0.49 20.84
N ALA A 164 27.95 -0.49 21.89
CA ALA A 164 26.77 -1.34 22.04
C ALA A 164 25.75 -1.24 20.91
N ALA A 165 25.51 -0.02 20.41
CA ALA A 165 24.61 0.21 19.28
C ALA A 165 25.16 -0.44 17.98
N ASN A 166 26.47 -0.41 17.79
CA ASN A 166 27.14 -1.09 16.67
C ASN A 166 27.05 -2.63 16.84
N LEU A 167 27.31 -3.14 18.02
CA LEU A 167 27.19 -4.57 18.33
C LEU A 167 25.76 -5.08 18.19
N GLN A 168 24.76 -4.28 18.51
CA GLN A 168 23.35 -4.60 18.25
C GLN A 168 23.10 -4.77 16.73
N ASN A 169 23.64 -3.85 15.92
CA ASN A 169 23.50 -3.95 14.47
C ASN A 169 24.23 -5.17 13.92
N ILE A 170 25.44 -5.47 14.41
CA ILE A 170 26.18 -6.67 14.01
C ILE A 170 25.42 -7.94 14.38
N ALA A 171 24.83 -8.00 15.57
CA ALA A 171 24.00 -9.12 15.99
C ALA A 171 22.79 -9.36 15.07
N PHE A 172 22.21 -8.30 14.53
CA PHE A 172 21.13 -8.36 13.54
C PHE A 172 21.60 -8.83 12.16
N VAL A 173 22.73 -8.29 11.65
CA VAL A 173 23.16 -8.52 10.27
C VAL A 173 23.98 -9.80 10.07
N GLU A 174 24.78 -10.20 11.03
CA GLU A 174 25.68 -11.36 10.89
C GLU A 174 24.97 -12.68 10.53
N PRO A 175 23.87 -13.08 11.21
CA PRO A 175 23.14 -14.29 10.82
C PRO A 175 22.52 -14.19 9.42
N LYS A 176 22.11 -12.99 8.99
CA LYS A 176 21.57 -12.77 7.64
C LYS A 176 22.66 -12.87 6.58
N TYR A 177 23.83 -12.28 6.83
CA TYR A 177 24.99 -12.40 5.95
C TYR A 177 25.40 -13.88 5.78
N LYS A 178 25.51 -14.63 6.88
CA LYS A 178 25.79 -16.06 6.84
C LYS A 178 24.72 -16.84 6.06
N ALA A 179 23.44 -16.53 6.26
CA ALA A 179 22.35 -17.16 5.52
C ALA A 179 22.40 -16.82 4.02
N GLY A 180 22.79 -15.60 3.66
CA GLY A 180 23.05 -15.19 2.28
C GLY A 180 24.15 -16.03 1.64
N LYS A 181 25.29 -16.18 2.31
CA LYS A 181 26.41 -17.02 1.86
C LYS A 181 26.01 -18.50 1.66
N VAL A 182 25.20 -19.04 2.59
CA VAL A 182 24.66 -20.41 2.45
C VAL A 182 23.73 -20.51 1.24
N ALA A 183 22.91 -19.50 0.99
CA ALA A 183 22.03 -19.46 -0.17
C ALA A 183 22.84 -19.38 -1.48
N MET A 184 23.91 -18.57 -1.54
CA MET A 184 24.86 -18.52 -2.67
C MET A 184 25.42 -19.89 -3.00
N ASN A 185 25.97 -20.59 -1.99
CA ASN A 185 26.56 -21.90 -2.17
C ASN A 185 25.57 -22.98 -2.64
N LYS A 186 24.26 -22.77 -2.40
CA LYS A 186 23.19 -23.65 -2.87
C LYS A 186 22.63 -23.25 -4.24
N GLY A 187 23.12 -22.17 -4.87
CA GLY A 187 22.58 -21.64 -6.11
C GLY A 187 21.21 -20.92 -5.95
N HIS A 188 20.83 -20.59 -4.71
CA HIS A 188 19.59 -19.88 -4.41
C HIS A 188 19.82 -18.35 -4.46
N TYR A 189 20.20 -17.82 -5.61
CA TYR A 189 20.67 -16.45 -5.79
C TYR A 189 19.66 -15.39 -5.42
N ARG A 190 18.37 -15.60 -5.71
CA ARG A 190 17.28 -14.66 -5.29
C ARG A 190 17.17 -14.56 -3.76
N THR A 191 17.30 -15.69 -3.07
CA THR A 191 17.30 -15.73 -1.61
C THR A 191 18.56 -15.07 -1.05
N ALA A 192 19.70 -15.30 -1.67
CA ALA A 192 20.98 -14.69 -1.29
C ALA A 192 20.90 -13.17 -1.41
N LEU A 193 20.49 -12.64 -2.57
CA LEU A 193 20.32 -11.21 -2.81
C LEU A 193 19.39 -10.57 -1.75
N LYS A 194 18.25 -11.21 -1.48
CA LYS A 194 17.32 -10.72 -0.44
C LYS A 194 18.00 -10.59 0.93
N ARG A 195 18.79 -11.62 1.33
CA ARG A 195 19.49 -11.60 2.62
C ARG A 195 20.57 -10.51 2.67
N PHE A 196 21.34 -10.36 1.61
CA PHE A 196 22.36 -9.31 1.54
C PHE A 196 21.73 -7.90 1.49
N THR A 197 20.61 -7.73 0.81
CA THR A 197 19.85 -6.46 0.85
C THR A 197 19.34 -6.12 2.27
N GLU A 198 18.89 -7.13 3.04
CA GLU A 198 18.50 -6.92 4.44
C GLU A 198 19.71 -6.47 5.29
N VAL A 199 20.91 -6.99 5.00
CA VAL A 199 22.17 -6.59 5.66
C VAL A 199 22.51 -5.14 5.29
N ASP A 200 22.53 -4.82 4.01
CA ASP A 200 22.93 -3.51 3.50
C ASP A 200 22.01 -2.39 3.99
N ASN A 201 20.70 -2.62 3.98
CA ASN A 201 19.69 -1.69 4.50
C ASN A 201 19.87 -1.38 6.00
N LYS A 202 20.39 -2.31 6.78
CA LYS A 202 20.62 -2.14 8.22
C LYS A 202 22.01 -1.58 8.52
N MET A 203 23.01 -2.01 7.79
CA MET A 203 24.41 -1.68 8.01
C MET A 203 25.16 -1.65 6.67
N ALA A 204 25.15 -0.47 6.02
CA ALA A 204 25.84 -0.28 4.76
C ALA A 204 27.33 -0.64 4.88
N ASN A 205 27.89 -1.21 3.83
CA ASN A 205 29.29 -1.68 3.77
C ASN A 205 29.68 -2.72 4.81
N TYR A 206 28.73 -3.52 5.30
CA TYR A 206 29.05 -4.63 6.19
C TYR A 206 29.76 -5.74 5.41
N LYS A 207 31.02 -6.01 5.75
CA LYS A 207 31.85 -6.99 5.05
C LYS A 207 31.82 -6.77 3.52
N GLU A 208 31.71 -7.83 2.76
CA GLU A 208 31.68 -7.85 1.30
C GLU A 208 30.24 -7.86 0.74
N THR A 209 29.28 -7.28 1.48
CA THR A 209 27.84 -7.38 1.14
C THR A 209 27.53 -6.93 -0.28
N HIS A 210 28.10 -5.80 -0.73
CA HIS A 210 27.87 -5.30 -2.10
C HIS A 210 28.42 -6.27 -3.15
N LEU A 211 29.64 -6.77 -2.97
CA LEU A 211 30.22 -7.75 -3.88
C LEU A 211 29.37 -9.04 -3.94
N GLU A 212 28.86 -9.49 -2.80
CA GLU A 212 27.98 -10.67 -2.74
C GLU A 212 26.61 -10.41 -3.40
N MET A 213 26.11 -9.19 -3.33
CA MET A 213 24.88 -8.81 -4.05
C MET A 213 25.09 -8.82 -5.56
N ASP A 214 26.20 -8.27 -6.03
CA ASP A 214 26.56 -8.26 -7.46
C ASP A 214 26.76 -9.70 -7.97
N ASN A 215 27.49 -10.52 -7.24
CA ASN A 215 27.67 -11.93 -7.56
C ASN A 215 26.33 -12.71 -7.59
N ALA A 216 25.42 -12.41 -6.65
CA ALA A 216 24.11 -13.05 -6.62
C ALA A 216 23.26 -12.64 -7.84
N LEU A 217 23.35 -11.39 -8.26
CA LEU A 217 22.69 -10.91 -9.48
C LEU A 217 23.28 -11.57 -10.72
N GLU A 218 24.59 -11.53 -10.88
CA GLU A 218 25.28 -12.07 -12.05
C GLU A 218 25.03 -13.57 -12.24
N LEU A 219 25.24 -14.36 -11.19
CA LEU A 219 25.06 -15.81 -11.23
C LEU A 219 23.60 -16.25 -11.33
N GLY A 220 22.68 -15.40 -10.84
CA GLY A 220 21.24 -15.67 -10.83
C GLY A 220 20.49 -15.16 -12.05
N GLN A 221 21.15 -14.40 -12.94
CA GLN A 221 20.50 -13.85 -14.14
C GLN A 221 20.04 -14.96 -15.07
N TYR A 222 18.82 -14.75 -15.62
CA TYR A 222 18.22 -15.60 -16.64
C TYR A 222 17.93 -14.78 -17.87
N SER A 223 18.60 -15.13 -18.98
CA SER A 223 18.49 -14.38 -20.22
C SER A 223 17.43 -14.98 -21.15
N LEU A 224 16.51 -14.14 -21.60
CA LEU A 224 15.38 -14.47 -22.44
C LEU A 224 15.47 -13.68 -23.75
N ALA A 225 15.39 -14.37 -24.90
CA ALA A 225 15.33 -13.75 -26.21
C ALA A 225 13.92 -13.88 -26.81
N ILE A 226 13.42 -12.83 -27.43
CA ILE A 226 12.18 -12.86 -28.19
C ILE A 226 12.53 -13.16 -29.65
N LEU A 227 11.89 -14.17 -30.23
CA LEU A 227 11.98 -14.48 -31.65
C LEU A 227 10.78 -13.86 -32.36
N LYS A 228 10.93 -13.69 -33.68
CA LYS A 228 9.82 -13.26 -34.56
C LYS A 228 8.60 -14.16 -34.40
N PHE A 229 7.44 -13.54 -34.26
CA PHE A 229 6.19 -14.27 -34.13
C PHE A 229 5.65 -14.66 -35.49
N GLU A 230 5.05 -15.82 -35.59
CA GLU A 230 4.42 -16.31 -36.79
C GLU A 230 3.01 -15.75 -36.93
N ASN A 231 2.63 -15.39 -38.17
CA ASN A 231 1.30 -14.88 -38.45
C ASN A 231 0.70 -15.54 -39.71
N PRO A 232 0.03 -16.67 -39.58
CA PRO A 232 -0.73 -17.27 -40.66
C PRO A 232 -2.04 -16.53 -41.00
N SER A 233 -2.40 -15.48 -40.22
CA SER A 233 -3.63 -14.72 -40.48
C SER A 233 -3.49 -13.83 -41.72
N LYS A 234 -4.64 -13.32 -42.24
CA LYS A 234 -4.66 -12.45 -43.41
C LYS A 234 -4.16 -11.03 -43.17
N LYS A 235 -4.16 -10.57 -41.92
CA LYS A 235 -3.75 -9.19 -41.58
C LYS A 235 -2.27 -9.18 -41.18
N LYS A 236 -1.43 -8.61 -42.05
CA LYS A 236 0.00 -8.45 -41.82
C LYS A 236 0.29 -7.35 -40.77
N GLY A 237 1.41 -7.48 -40.06
CA GLY A 237 1.88 -6.50 -39.06
C GLY A 237 1.31 -6.71 -37.66
N ILE A 238 0.37 -7.63 -37.46
CA ILE A 238 -0.17 -8.00 -36.16
C ILE A 238 0.87 -8.73 -35.33
N GLU A 239 1.72 -9.54 -35.98
CA GLU A 239 2.87 -10.22 -35.37
C GLU A 239 3.85 -9.24 -34.71
N THR A 240 4.25 -8.20 -35.46
CA THR A 240 5.16 -7.17 -34.93
C THR A 240 4.54 -6.37 -33.78
N LEU A 241 3.24 -6.10 -33.87
CA LEU A 241 2.51 -5.45 -32.78
C LEU A 241 2.49 -6.32 -31.53
N ALA A 242 2.25 -7.64 -31.69
CA ALA A 242 2.27 -8.59 -30.56
C ALA A 242 3.67 -8.70 -29.93
N GLU A 243 4.74 -8.76 -30.76
CA GLU A 243 6.14 -8.74 -30.29
C GLU A 243 6.43 -7.51 -29.46
N ALA A 244 6.02 -6.32 -29.93
CA ALA A 244 6.25 -5.07 -29.21
C ALA A 244 5.55 -5.03 -27.85
N TYR A 245 4.30 -5.47 -27.76
CA TYR A 245 3.58 -5.54 -26.50
C TYR A 245 4.12 -6.61 -25.54
N VAL A 246 4.57 -7.76 -26.05
CA VAL A 246 5.21 -8.79 -25.22
C VAL A 246 6.56 -8.28 -24.70
N LEU A 247 7.33 -7.57 -25.53
CA LEU A 247 8.57 -6.93 -25.08
C LEU A 247 8.33 -5.88 -23.99
N GLU A 248 7.33 -5.01 -24.18
CA GLU A 248 6.92 -4.02 -23.18
C GLU A 248 6.52 -4.70 -21.87
N ALA A 249 5.66 -5.73 -21.93
CA ALA A 249 5.20 -6.45 -20.75
C ALA A 249 6.34 -7.14 -19.99
N LEU A 250 7.30 -7.74 -20.70
CA LEU A 250 8.47 -8.37 -20.10
C LEU A 250 9.42 -7.35 -19.46
N ALA A 251 9.59 -6.17 -20.10
CA ALA A 251 10.40 -5.08 -19.57
C ALA A 251 9.78 -4.49 -18.29
N ASP A 252 8.46 -4.40 -18.22
CA ASP A 252 7.70 -3.88 -17.08
C ASP A 252 7.74 -4.79 -15.83
N ILE A 253 8.12 -6.08 -15.96
CA ILE A 253 8.28 -7.01 -14.83
C ILE A 253 9.30 -6.47 -13.81
N ASN A 254 10.29 -5.69 -14.27
CA ASN A 254 11.33 -5.06 -13.44
C ASN A 254 12.00 -6.05 -12.45
N ASP A 255 12.25 -7.26 -12.92
CA ASP A 255 12.94 -8.30 -12.15
C ASP A 255 14.46 -8.22 -12.42
N PRO A 256 15.30 -7.94 -11.40
CA PRO A 256 16.73 -7.78 -11.59
C PRO A 256 17.43 -9.06 -12.10
N PHE A 257 16.77 -10.21 -12.00
CA PHE A 257 17.29 -11.48 -12.51
C PHE A 257 16.84 -11.79 -13.95
N LEU A 258 15.93 -11.01 -14.53
CA LEU A 258 15.48 -11.20 -15.90
C LEU A 258 16.28 -10.27 -16.84
N ARG A 259 16.98 -10.84 -17.79
CA ARG A 259 17.60 -10.10 -18.91
C ARG A 259 16.88 -10.40 -20.21
N ILE A 260 16.42 -9.37 -20.87
CA ILE A 260 15.84 -9.47 -22.23
C ILE A 260 16.93 -9.19 -23.24
N VAL A 261 17.16 -10.13 -24.14
CA VAL A 261 18.15 -10.02 -25.21
C VAL A 261 17.41 -9.71 -26.50
N ASP A 262 17.67 -8.52 -27.07
CA ASP A 262 17.16 -8.15 -28.40
C ASP A 262 18.00 -8.84 -29.48
N ARG A 263 17.39 -9.78 -30.20
CA ARG A 263 18.04 -10.47 -31.30
C ARG A 263 17.85 -9.82 -32.65
N GLU A 264 16.92 -8.89 -32.81
CA GLU A 264 16.75 -8.19 -34.08
C GLU A 264 17.94 -7.29 -34.39
N ASN A 265 18.53 -6.70 -33.35
CA ASN A 265 19.73 -5.86 -33.48
C ASN A 265 21.05 -6.65 -33.26
N LEU A 266 21.00 -7.96 -33.13
CA LEU A 266 22.20 -8.78 -32.87
C LEU A 266 23.25 -8.60 -33.96
N GLN A 267 22.87 -8.50 -35.25
CA GLN A 267 23.82 -8.29 -36.34
C GLN A 267 24.52 -6.94 -36.21
N VAL A 268 23.78 -5.88 -35.85
CA VAL A 268 24.36 -4.54 -35.65
C VAL A 268 25.34 -4.57 -34.45
N ILE A 269 24.99 -5.27 -33.38
CA ILE A 269 25.85 -5.43 -32.21
C ILE A 269 27.12 -6.21 -32.57
N MET A 270 26.99 -7.28 -33.38
CA MET A 270 28.16 -8.07 -33.84
C MET A 270 29.04 -7.26 -34.79
N ASP A 271 28.46 -6.45 -35.65
CA ASP A 271 29.19 -5.57 -36.56
C ASP A 271 29.99 -4.50 -35.76
N GLU A 272 29.36 -3.88 -34.75
CA GLU A 272 30.05 -2.95 -33.82
C GLU A 272 31.16 -3.61 -33.03
N GLN A 273 30.98 -4.83 -32.55
CA GLN A 273 32.03 -5.61 -31.88
C GLN A 273 33.20 -5.90 -32.80
N THR A 274 32.91 -6.28 -34.05
CA THR A 274 33.95 -6.54 -35.07
C THR A 274 34.76 -5.30 -35.33
N LEU A 275 34.10 -4.13 -35.41
CA LEU A 275 34.75 -2.80 -35.54
C LEU A 275 35.62 -2.50 -34.29
N GLY A 276 35.13 -2.77 -33.08
CA GLY A 276 35.90 -2.61 -31.84
C GLY A 276 37.18 -3.46 -31.83
N MET A 277 37.08 -4.72 -32.22
CA MET A 277 38.21 -5.63 -32.33
C MET A 277 39.21 -5.23 -33.43
N SER A 278 38.82 -4.40 -34.39
CA SER A 278 39.69 -3.87 -35.45
C SER A 278 40.53 -2.65 -35.02
N GLY A 279 40.45 -2.23 -33.77
CA GLY A 279 41.22 -1.11 -33.19
C GLY A 279 40.65 0.29 -33.54
N VAL A 280 39.45 0.36 -34.05
CA VAL A 280 38.76 1.64 -34.34
C VAL A 280 38.02 2.19 -33.10
N ILE A 281 37.77 1.36 -32.10
CA ILE A 281 37.12 1.71 -30.83
C ILE A 281 38.03 1.31 -29.68
N ASP A 282 37.97 2.05 -28.54
CA ASP A 282 38.79 1.88 -27.35
C ASP A 282 38.68 0.45 -26.77
N GLU A 283 39.81 -0.13 -26.32
CA GLU A 283 39.91 -1.52 -25.82
C GLU A 283 38.94 -1.81 -24.66
N GLU A 284 38.61 -0.80 -23.84
CA GLU A 284 37.71 -0.93 -22.69
C GLU A 284 36.25 -1.13 -23.11
N THR A 285 35.84 -0.58 -24.26
CA THR A 285 34.49 -0.75 -24.84
C THR A 285 34.37 -2.08 -25.60
N ALA A 286 35.47 -2.59 -26.17
CA ALA A 286 35.50 -3.88 -26.88
C ALA A 286 35.40 -5.08 -25.93
N VAL A 287 35.98 -4.99 -24.71
CA VAL A 287 35.90 -6.06 -23.71
C VAL A 287 34.50 -6.24 -23.15
N SER A 288 33.78 -5.14 -22.90
CA SER A 288 32.37 -5.21 -22.42
C SER A 288 31.39 -5.69 -23.48
N ALA A 289 31.72 -5.54 -24.77
CA ALA A 289 30.93 -6.08 -25.87
C ALA A 289 31.18 -7.59 -26.16
N GLY A 290 32.27 -8.16 -25.63
CA GLY A 290 32.63 -9.57 -25.85
C GLY A 290 31.81 -10.59 -25.05
N GLU A 291 31.10 -10.17 -24.03
CA GLU A 291 30.17 -10.99 -23.25
C GLU A 291 28.73 -10.91 -23.80
N ILE A 292 28.49 -11.31 -25.04
CA ILE A 292 27.14 -11.62 -25.47
C ILE A 292 26.72 -12.88 -24.71
N ILE A 293 26.09 -12.70 -23.59
CA ILE A 293 25.45 -13.78 -22.84
C ILE A 293 24.38 -14.38 -23.75
N GLY A 294 24.64 -15.59 -24.26
CA GLY A 294 23.67 -16.33 -25.05
C GLY A 294 22.34 -16.43 -24.27
N ALA A 295 21.21 -16.20 -24.91
CA ALA A 295 19.93 -16.41 -24.26
C ALA A 295 19.84 -17.84 -23.73
N GLN A 296 19.30 -18.01 -22.52
CA GLN A 296 19.06 -19.32 -21.90
C GLN A 296 17.70 -19.88 -22.31
N ALA A 297 16.76 -19.03 -22.66
CA ALA A 297 15.48 -19.42 -23.24
C ALA A 297 15.04 -18.45 -24.33
N ILE A 298 14.08 -18.90 -25.14
CA ILE A 298 13.44 -18.11 -26.18
C ILE A 298 11.94 -18.03 -25.95
N VAL A 299 11.37 -16.87 -26.24
CA VAL A 299 9.93 -16.66 -26.40
C VAL A 299 9.62 -16.69 -27.88
N THR A 300 8.67 -17.53 -28.29
CA THR A 300 8.10 -17.55 -29.63
C THR A 300 6.58 -17.47 -29.54
N GLY A 301 5.95 -16.83 -30.51
CA GLY A 301 4.51 -16.65 -30.56
C GLY A 301 3.93 -16.94 -31.94
N THR A 302 2.65 -17.31 -31.98
CA THR A 302 1.92 -17.55 -33.23
C THR A 302 0.53 -16.92 -33.10
N ILE A 303 0.18 -16.05 -34.06
CA ILE A 303 -1.18 -15.50 -34.22
C ILE A 303 -2.02 -16.56 -34.88
N ILE A 304 -2.75 -17.37 -34.17
CA ILE A 304 -3.57 -18.46 -34.71
C ILE A 304 -4.72 -17.93 -35.55
N SER A 305 -5.38 -16.89 -35.06
CA SER A 305 -6.44 -16.19 -35.80
C SER A 305 -6.55 -14.73 -35.36
N PHE A 306 -6.86 -13.89 -36.32
CA PHE A 306 -7.20 -12.50 -36.10
C PHE A 306 -8.29 -12.06 -37.04
N SER A 307 -9.32 -11.41 -36.52
CA SER A 307 -10.38 -10.84 -37.36
C SER A 307 -10.90 -9.53 -36.78
N THR A 308 -11.28 -8.62 -37.64
CA THR A 308 -11.99 -7.39 -37.27
C THR A 308 -13.27 -7.28 -38.09
N SER A 309 -14.32 -6.78 -37.46
CA SER A 309 -15.59 -6.44 -38.11
C SER A 309 -15.92 -4.98 -37.81
N VAL A 310 -16.10 -4.21 -38.86
CA VAL A 310 -16.56 -2.82 -38.77
C VAL A 310 -18.02 -2.79 -39.21
N GLY A 311 -18.90 -2.51 -38.29
CA GLY A 311 -20.34 -2.43 -38.53
C GLY A 311 -20.71 -1.12 -39.25
N SER A 312 -21.53 -1.24 -40.30
CA SER A 312 -22.17 -0.05 -40.88
C SER A 312 -23.24 0.51 -39.90
N ILE A 313 -23.47 1.81 -40.00
CA ILE A 313 -24.52 2.45 -39.20
C ILE A 313 -25.87 1.93 -39.67
N VAL A 314 -26.58 1.21 -38.80
CA VAL A 314 -27.94 0.77 -39.01
C VAL A 314 -28.89 1.86 -38.57
N LYS A 315 -29.69 2.38 -39.49
CA LYS A 315 -30.69 3.43 -39.27
C LYS A 315 -32.08 2.81 -39.16
N LYS A 316 -32.78 3.13 -38.09
CA LYS A 316 -34.15 2.68 -37.83
C LYS A 316 -35.05 3.87 -37.54
N GLN A 317 -36.07 4.09 -38.41
CA GLN A 317 -37.11 5.08 -38.16
C GLN A 317 -38.04 4.55 -37.03
N LYS A 318 -38.25 5.38 -36.03
CA LYS A 318 -39.09 5.11 -34.86
C LYS A 318 -40.15 6.18 -34.73
N LYS A 319 -41.34 5.76 -34.30
CA LYS A 319 -42.41 6.68 -33.89
C LYS A 319 -42.20 7.17 -32.47
N GLY A 320 -42.41 8.43 -32.28
CA GLY A 320 -42.43 9.11 -30.99
C GLY A 320 -43.61 10.09 -30.89
N TYR A 321 -43.65 10.75 -29.77
CA TYR A 321 -44.72 11.74 -29.52
C TYR A 321 -44.11 12.97 -28.86
N GLU A 322 -44.39 14.13 -29.46
CA GLU A 322 -44.02 15.41 -28.91
C GLU A 322 -45.15 15.91 -28.00
N HIS A 323 -44.81 16.12 -26.72
CA HIS A 323 -45.75 16.58 -25.71
C HIS A 323 -45.82 18.11 -25.72
N SER A 324 -47.05 18.63 -25.71
CA SER A 324 -47.32 20.04 -25.52
C SER A 324 -48.49 20.24 -24.56
N ARG A 325 -48.47 21.34 -23.80
CA ARG A 325 -49.57 21.74 -22.94
C ARG A 325 -50.34 22.86 -23.60
N ILE A 326 -51.65 22.60 -23.88
CA ILE A 326 -52.53 23.57 -24.49
C ILE A 326 -53.40 24.16 -23.38
N LYS A 327 -53.42 25.49 -23.35
CA LYS A 327 -54.27 26.25 -22.42
C LYS A 327 -55.69 26.36 -23.02
N GLN A 328 -56.68 25.86 -22.31
CA GLN A 328 -58.09 25.94 -22.70
C GLN A 328 -58.88 26.65 -21.60
N TYR A 329 -59.87 27.45 -22.04
CA TYR A 329 -60.83 28.08 -21.18
C TYR A 329 -62.19 27.41 -21.33
N LYS A 330 -62.85 27.03 -20.22
CA LYS A 330 -64.23 26.59 -20.27
C LYS A 330 -65.13 27.83 -20.48
N LYS A 331 -66.17 27.67 -21.28
CA LYS A 331 -67.14 28.73 -21.55
C LYS A 331 -67.73 29.27 -20.22
N GLY A 332 -67.46 30.53 -19.89
CA GLY A 332 -67.91 31.16 -18.65
C GLY A 332 -66.98 31.04 -17.45
N SER A 333 -65.68 30.69 -17.64
CA SER A 333 -64.66 30.63 -16.60
C SER A 333 -63.39 31.31 -17.06
N ASP A 334 -62.83 32.22 -16.26
CA ASP A 334 -61.53 32.87 -16.51
C ASP A 334 -60.35 32.05 -16.02
N THR A 335 -60.61 30.88 -15.37
CA THR A 335 -59.55 29.98 -14.94
C THR A 335 -59.21 29.02 -16.07
N PRO A 336 -57.93 29.04 -16.55
CA PRO A 336 -57.48 28.11 -17.59
C PRO A 336 -57.31 26.73 -17.01
N HIS A 337 -57.68 25.70 -17.76
CA HIS A 337 -57.19 24.35 -17.52
C HIS A 337 -56.22 23.94 -18.64
N TYR A 338 -55.25 23.12 -18.30
CA TYR A 338 -54.23 22.66 -19.24
C TYR A 338 -54.53 21.24 -19.69
N ILE A 339 -54.48 21.02 -21.01
CA ILE A 339 -54.66 19.71 -21.63
C ILE A 339 -53.33 19.28 -22.21
N ASP A 340 -52.88 18.09 -21.82
CA ASP A 340 -51.69 17.48 -22.40
C ASP A 340 -52.05 16.92 -23.78
N ARG A 341 -51.29 17.33 -24.80
CA ARG A 341 -51.43 16.89 -26.17
C ARG A 341 -50.13 16.18 -26.62
N TYR A 342 -50.30 15.06 -27.24
CA TYR A 342 -49.22 14.26 -27.83
C TYR A 342 -49.36 14.22 -29.33
N LYS A 343 -48.43 14.85 -30.07
CA LYS A 343 -48.37 14.86 -31.51
C LYS A 343 -47.43 13.78 -31.99
N GLU A 344 -47.89 12.89 -32.88
CA GLU A 344 -47.00 11.85 -33.47
C GLU A 344 -45.90 12.52 -34.29
N VAL A 345 -44.66 12.08 -34.09
CA VAL A 345 -43.45 12.51 -34.77
C VAL A 345 -42.58 11.28 -35.05
N ASN A 346 -41.61 11.42 -35.96
CA ASN A 346 -40.62 10.38 -36.21
C ASN A 346 -39.24 10.84 -35.71
N TYR A 347 -38.44 9.88 -35.25
CA TYR A 347 -37.01 10.06 -34.95
C TYR A 347 -36.22 8.88 -35.52
N GLU A 348 -34.91 9.08 -35.74
CA GLU A 348 -34.02 8.07 -36.30
C GLU A 348 -33.11 7.52 -35.21
N GLU A 349 -33.21 6.23 -34.93
CA GLU A 349 -32.27 5.46 -34.12
C GLU A 349 -31.11 4.99 -35.02
N ASN A 350 -29.89 5.29 -34.61
CA ASN A 350 -28.66 4.89 -35.27
C ASN A 350 -27.86 3.99 -34.34
N SER A 351 -27.37 2.86 -34.85
CA SER A 351 -26.48 1.97 -34.08
C SER A 351 -25.42 1.35 -34.97
N ALA A 352 -24.25 1.14 -34.44
CA ALA A 352 -23.16 0.40 -35.08
C ALA A 352 -22.39 -0.39 -34.01
N THR A 353 -21.75 -1.47 -34.43
CA THR A 353 -20.89 -2.29 -33.57
C THR A 353 -19.59 -2.60 -34.30
N ASN A 354 -18.46 -2.22 -33.73
CA ASN A 354 -17.16 -2.66 -34.15
C ASN A 354 -16.64 -3.77 -33.24
N LYS A 355 -15.95 -4.75 -33.78
CA LYS A 355 -15.46 -5.91 -33.07
C LYS A 355 -14.09 -6.31 -33.56
N ALA A 356 -13.22 -6.74 -32.64
CA ALA A 356 -11.96 -7.40 -32.95
C ALA A 356 -11.85 -8.69 -32.12
N THR A 357 -11.30 -9.73 -32.75
CA THR A 357 -11.07 -11.04 -32.09
C THR A 357 -9.65 -11.49 -32.40
N LEU A 358 -8.93 -11.92 -31.37
CA LEU A 358 -7.57 -12.45 -31.43
C LEU A 358 -7.51 -13.83 -30.79
N SER A 359 -6.80 -14.77 -31.42
CA SER A 359 -6.29 -15.99 -30.81
C SER A 359 -4.80 -16.05 -31.01
N PHE A 360 -4.05 -16.03 -29.89
CA PHE A 360 -2.60 -15.92 -29.86
C PHE A 360 -2.04 -17.01 -28.93
N GLN A 361 -1.07 -17.76 -29.42
CA GLN A 361 -0.32 -18.75 -28.64
C GLN A 361 1.11 -18.25 -28.46
N TYR A 362 1.66 -18.37 -27.25
CA TYR A 362 3.10 -18.21 -27.04
C TYR A 362 3.70 -19.42 -26.33
N LYS A 363 5.01 -19.58 -26.47
CA LYS A 363 5.81 -20.63 -25.83
C LYS A 363 7.12 -20.02 -25.33
N VAL A 364 7.58 -20.49 -24.16
CA VAL A 364 8.92 -20.26 -23.67
C VAL A 364 9.66 -21.59 -23.74
N ILE A 365 10.78 -21.61 -24.44
CA ILE A 365 11.54 -22.84 -24.72
C ILE A 365 12.96 -22.68 -24.16
N SER A 366 13.42 -23.65 -23.36
CA SER A 366 14.80 -23.72 -22.87
C SER A 366 15.75 -23.99 -24.03
N LEU A 367 16.77 -23.16 -24.22
CA LEU A 367 17.82 -23.43 -25.22
C LEU A 367 18.81 -24.49 -24.76
N LYS A 368 18.86 -24.78 -23.47
CA LYS A 368 19.75 -25.82 -22.90
C LYS A 368 19.19 -27.23 -23.13
N THR A 369 17.85 -27.40 -23.00
CA THR A 369 17.22 -28.74 -23.02
C THR A 369 16.28 -28.94 -24.20
N GLY A 370 15.87 -27.86 -24.88
CA GLY A 370 14.79 -27.89 -25.89
C GLY A 370 13.38 -28.05 -25.32
N GLU A 371 13.26 -28.12 -24.00
CA GLU A 371 11.93 -28.28 -23.34
C GLU A 371 11.09 -27.03 -23.40
N VAL A 372 9.79 -27.20 -23.58
CA VAL A 372 8.81 -26.12 -23.45
C VAL A 372 8.58 -25.86 -21.98
N LEU A 373 9.12 -24.76 -21.47
CA LEU A 373 9.01 -24.34 -20.08
C LEU A 373 7.61 -23.78 -19.75
N LEU A 374 7.02 -23.09 -20.73
CA LEU A 374 5.70 -22.47 -20.60
C LEU A 374 5.03 -22.42 -21.98
N THR A 375 3.73 -22.66 -22.03
CA THR A 375 2.90 -22.39 -23.21
C THR A 375 1.54 -21.92 -22.74
N ASN A 376 0.99 -20.93 -23.45
CA ASN A 376 -0.37 -20.45 -23.19
C ASN A 376 -1.06 -20.13 -24.52
N LEU A 377 -2.38 -20.29 -24.54
CA LEU A 377 -3.27 -19.92 -25.64
C LEU A 377 -4.28 -18.90 -25.12
N ILE A 378 -4.21 -17.71 -25.63
CA ILE A 378 -5.05 -16.58 -25.28
C ILE A 378 -6.06 -16.37 -26.40
N THR A 379 -7.34 -16.30 -26.07
CA THR A 379 -8.38 -15.92 -27.01
C THR A 379 -9.22 -14.81 -26.39
N LYS A 380 -9.22 -13.65 -27.04
CA LYS A 380 -9.94 -12.45 -26.58
C LYS A 380 -10.78 -11.84 -27.69
N GLU A 381 -11.82 -11.18 -27.26
CA GLU A 381 -12.75 -10.45 -28.12
C GLU A 381 -13.06 -9.09 -27.47
N HIS A 382 -12.89 -8.03 -28.23
CA HIS A 382 -13.32 -6.68 -27.86
C HIS A 382 -14.36 -6.17 -28.83
N SER A 383 -15.39 -5.51 -28.31
CA SER A 383 -16.40 -4.84 -29.12
C SER A 383 -16.72 -3.47 -28.53
N ASP A 384 -16.99 -2.53 -29.41
CA ASP A 384 -17.55 -1.23 -29.05
C ASP A 384 -18.85 -1.00 -29.76
N ASN A 385 -19.84 -0.45 -29.05
CA ASN A 385 -21.19 -0.25 -29.54
C ASN A 385 -21.54 1.24 -29.46
N MET A 386 -21.93 1.79 -30.59
CA MET A 386 -22.47 3.14 -30.67
C MET A 386 -24.00 3.05 -30.86
N ALA A 387 -24.76 3.79 -30.07
CA ALA A 387 -26.19 3.95 -30.25
C ALA A 387 -26.60 5.40 -29.95
N PHE A 388 -27.23 6.07 -30.87
CA PHE A 388 -27.69 7.43 -30.70
C PHE A 388 -28.97 7.69 -31.48
N VAL A 389 -29.69 8.76 -31.12
CA VAL A 389 -30.92 9.17 -31.77
C VAL A 389 -30.75 10.55 -32.41
N ASN A 390 -31.23 10.69 -33.67
CA ASN A 390 -31.40 11.96 -34.34
C ASN A 390 -32.87 12.38 -34.24
N TYR A 391 -33.11 13.57 -33.72
CA TYR A 391 -34.41 14.21 -33.69
C TYR A 391 -34.27 15.72 -33.89
N GLU A 392 -35.03 16.30 -34.81
CA GLU A 392 -34.91 17.72 -35.17
C GLU A 392 -35.79 18.63 -34.31
N GLY A 393 -36.70 18.06 -33.50
CA GLY A 393 -37.60 18.83 -32.61
C GLY A 393 -37.06 19.09 -31.22
N GLU A 394 -37.91 19.59 -30.32
CA GLU A 394 -37.56 19.80 -28.91
C GLU A 394 -37.50 18.47 -28.15
N TYR A 395 -36.30 17.96 -28.01
CA TYR A 395 -36.04 16.61 -27.41
C TYR A 395 -36.61 16.45 -26.01
N LYS A 396 -36.73 17.55 -25.22
CA LYS A 396 -37.26 17.49 -23.84
C LYS A 396 -38.73 17.11 -23.81
N SER A 397 -39.44 17.43 -24.88
CA SER A 397 -40.87 17.12 -25.03
C SER A 397 -41.13 15.79 -25.73
N LEU A 398 -40.07 15.09 -26.21
CA LEU A 398 -40.15 13.83 -26.92
C LEU A 398 -40.40 12.66 -25.99
N PHE A 399 -41.39 11.84 -26.31
CA PHE A 399 -41.69 10.55 -25.68
C PHE A 399 -41.62 9.42 -26.69
N PRO A 400 -41.11 8.25 -26.34
CA PRO A 400 -41.13 7.10 -27.24
C PRO A 400 -42.57 6.56 -27.43
N SER A 401 -42.80 5.82 -28.49
CA SER A 401 -44.05 5.08 -28.70
C SER A 401 -44.11 3.86 -27.80
N GLY A 402 -45.21 3.62 -27.13
CA GLY A 402 -45.48 2.38 -26.40
C GLY A 402 -45.96 1.25 -27.31
N ALA A 403 -46.05 0.03 -26.77
CA ALA A 403 -46.53 -1.15 -27.49
C ALA A 403 -47.96 -1.01 -28.06
N SER A 404 -48.78 -0.15 -27.45
CA SER A 404 -50.13 0.17 -27.90
C SER A 404 -50.18 1.20 -29.07
N GLY A 405 -49.05 1.65 -29.55
CA GLY A 405 -48.98 2.73 -30.56
C GLY A 405 -49.34 4.11 -30.01
N LYS A 406 -49.36 4.32 -28.71
CA LYS A 406 -49.60 5.62 -28.03
C LYS A 406 -48.29 6.10 -27.36
N ALA A 407 -48.25 7.35 -26.94
CA ALA A 407 -47.10 7.91 -26.20
C ALA A 407 -46.86 7.09 -24.94
N ASN A 408 -45.62 6.60 -24.78
CA ASN A 408 -45.16 5.97 -23.54
C ASN A 408 -44.72 7.08 -22.58
N THR A 409 -45.59 7.42 -21.66
CA THR A 409 -45.35 8.48 -20.65
C THR A 409 -44.54 7.99 -19.45
N ASN A 410 -44.01 6.78 -19.48
CA ASN A 410 -43.13 6.28 -18.43
C ASN A 410 -41.83 7.09 -18.41
N LYS A 411 -41.55 7.67 -17.25
CA LYS A 411 -40.39 8.55 -17.03
C LYS A 411 -39.05 7.86 -17.35
N SER A 412 -38.94 6.56 -17.03
CA SER A 412 -37.73 5.77 -17.33
C SER A 412 -37.50 5.66 -18.86
N SER A 413 -38.54 5.34 -19.63
CA SER A 413 -38.47 5.25 -21.09
C SER A 413 -38.13 6.58 -21.76
N GLN A 414 -38.67 7.68 -21.23
CA GLN A 414 -38.36 9.01 -21.71
C GLN A 414 -36.87 9.36 -21.42
N ILE A 415 -36.39 9.09 -20.22
CA ILE A 415 -34.97 9.32 -19.85
C ILE A 415 -34.04 8.48 -20.75
N GLN A 416 -34.35 7.23 -21.02
CA GLN A 416 -33.57 6.39 -21.93
C GLN A 416 -33.47 7.00 -23.32
N LEU A 417 -34.61 7.46 -23.89
CA LEU A 417 -34.63 8.13 -25.18
C LEU A 417 -33.80 9.43 -25.18
N HIS A 418 -33.92 10.25 -24.13
CA HIS A 418 -33.14 11.47 -24.00
C HIS A 418 -31.64 11.21 -23.83
N ASN A 419 -31.26 10.12 -23.17
CA ASN A 419 -29.87 9.70 -23.06
C ASN A 419 -29.32 9.30 -24.45
N LEU A 420 -30.08 8.59 -25.25
CA LEU A 420 -29.69 8.25 -26.63
C LEU A 420 -29.55 9.49 -27.52
N ILE A 421 -30.36 10.52 -27.35
CA ILE A 421 -30.23 11.78 -28.08
C ILE A 421 -28.91 12.50 -27.75
N LYS A 422 -28.46 12.38 -26.51
CA LYS A 422 -27.21 12.97 -26.00
C LYS A 422 -26.01 12.05 -26.10
N ALA A 423 -26.21 10.79 -26.52
CA ALA A 423 -25.15 9.80 -26.57
C ALA A 423 -24.02 10.21 -27.54
N PRO A 424 -22.79 9.83 -27.27
CA PRO A 424 -21.68 10.00 -28.20
C PRO A 424 -21.97 9.36 -29.54
N ARG A 425 -21.44 9.95 -30.62
CA ARG A 425 -21.63 9.48 -32.01
C ARG A 425 -20.38 8.83 -32.57
N ASP A 426 -19.36 8.68 -31.73
CA ASP A 426 -18.09 8.05 -32.04
C ASP A 426 -18.09 6.61 -31.59
N ILE A 427 -17.38 5.78 -32.32
CA ILE A 427 -17.14 4.36 -32.01
C ILE A 427 -15.66 4.06 -32.21
N LYS A 428 -15.07 3.28 -31.29
CA LYS A 428 -13.68 2.88 -31.44
C LYS A 428 -13.42 2.21 -32.79
N SER A 429 -12.33 2.61 -33.43
CA SER A 429 -11.90 1.98 -34.69
C SER A 429 -11.45 0.53 -34.45
N SER A 430 -11.40 -0.26 -35.54
CA SER A 430 -10.85 -1.61 -35.50
C SER A 430 -9.40 -1.65 -34.97
N ASP A 431 -8.62 -0.62 -35.31
CA ASP A 431 -7.22 -0.54 -34.86
C ASP A 431 -7.09 -0.20 -33.38
N GLN A 432 -7.98 0.65 -32.83
CA GLN A 432 -8.06 0.90 -31.39
C GLN A 432 -8.41 -0.37 -30.63
N LEU A 433 -9.44 -1.11 -31.08
CA LEU A 433 -9.82 -2.40 -30.47
C LEU A 433 -8.70 -3.44 -30.57
N THR A 434 -7.96 -3.43 -31.68
CA THR A 434 -6.80 -4.31 -31.91
C THR A 434 -5.70 -4.02 -30.89
N ASN A 435 -5.35 -2.75 -30.69
CA ASN A 435 -4.32 -2.34 -29.73
C ASN A 435 -4.72 -2.73 -28.28
N GLU A 436 -6.00 -2.53 -27.92
CA GLU A 436 -6.51 -2.91 -26.61
C GLU A 436 -6.40 -4.43 -26.37
N ILE A 437 -6.82 -5.26 -27.34
CA ILE A 437 -6.70 -6.72 -27.24
C ILE A 437 -5.23 -7.15 -27.11
N MET A 438 -4.33 -6.60 -27.95
CA MET A 438 -2.92 -6.96 -27.94
C MET A 438 -2.28 -6.64 -26.60
N ARG A 439 -2.51 -5.44 -26.09
CA ARG A 439 -1.99 -5.01 -24.80
C ARG A 439 -2.47 -5.91 -23.65
N GLU A 440 -3.77 -6.21 -23.62
CA GLU A 440 -4.31 -7.10 -22.59
C GLU A 440 -3.81 -8.54 -22.71
N SER A 441 -3.57 -9.01 -23.94
CA SER A 441 -3.07 -10.36 -24.18
C SER A 441 -1.59 -10.51 -23.83
N SER A 442 -0.80 -9.45 -23.91
CA SER A 442 0.62 -9.47 -23.53
C SER A 442 0.86 -9.48 -22.03
N LEU A 443 -0.13 -9.12 -21.22
CA LEU A 443 -0.05 -9.09 -19.77
C LEU A 443 -0.42 -10.46 -19.12
N GLU A 444 -0.98 -11.40 -19.88
CA GLU A 444 -1.32 -12.76 -19.46
C GLU A 444 -0.17 -13.76 -19.72
#